data_21477d3c0b1cfeed9d969df8b61f54e3
#
_entry.id   21477d3c0b1cfeed9d969df8b61f54e3
#
_cell.length_a   1.000
_cell.length_b   1.000
_cell.length_c   1.000
_cell.angle_alpha   90.00
_cell.angle_beta   90.00
_cell.angle_gamma   90.00
#
_symmetry.space_group_name_H-M   'P 1'
#
loop_
_entity.id
_entity.type
_entity.pdbx_description
1 polymer ?
#
loop_
_entity_poly.entity_id
_entity_poly.type
_entity_poly.pdbx_seq_one_letter_code
_entity_poly.pdbx_strand_id
1 'polypeptide(L)'
;MQDGTRPYDLRIGSWFNVIRKGDCITKHRHSAMFSAYLSGNMHLDDYETCTYYEHMEQGQEIKNFKGGLTLFPSYVEHAVPEYKGTVPRVSIAFDLYLDMPPYYSVGKNIIS
;
A
#
# COMPACT_ATOMS: atom_id res chain seq x y z
N MET A 1 16.28 -19.74 -2.55
CA MET A 1 17.47 -20.00 -1.72
C MET A 1 17.71 -21.45 -1.68
N GLN A 2 18.75 -21.76 -2.22
CA GLN A 2 19.06 -23.12 -2.53
C GLN A 2 19.53 -23.93 -1.33
N ASP A 3 20.07 -23.27 -0.36
CA ASP A 3 20.68 -24.00 0.75
C ASP A 3 20.01 -23.73 2.07
N GLY A 4 18.84 -23.16 2.03
CA GLY A 4 18.07 -22.87 3.23
C GLY A 4 18.52 -21.64 3.99
N THR A 5 19.56 -20.98 3.53
CA THR A 5 19.97 -19.74 4.17
C THR A 5 19.40 -18.56 3.40
N ARG A 6 18.96 -17.58 4.12
CA ARG A 6 18.42 -16.36 3.54
C ARG A 6 18.95 -15.16 4.28
N PRO A 7 19.32 -14.13 3.54
CA PRO A 7 19.79 -12.93 4.22
C PRO A 7 18.68 -12.19 4.95
N TYR A 8 17.41 -12.45 4.59
CA TYR A 8 16.29 -11.77 5.25
C TYR A 8 14.99 -12.49 4.89
N ASP A 9 13.97 -12.20 5.66
CA ASP A 9 12.63 -12.70 5.40
C ASP A 9 11.78 -11.59 4.83
N LEU A 10 10.74 -12.00 4.11
CA LEU A 10 9.77 -11.08 3.57
C LEU A 10 8.54 -11.09 4.46
N ARG A 11 8.06 -9.92 4.84
CA ARG A 11 6.88 -9.78 5.66
C ARG A 11 5.85 -8.92 4.97
N ILE A 12 4.59 -9.19 5.26
CA ILE A 12 3.47 -8.43 4.73
C ILE A 12 2.68 -7.87 5.90
N GLY A 13 2.49 -6.56 5.91
CA GLY A 13 1.55 -5.93 6.82
C GLY A 13 0.35 -5.50 6.01
N SER A 14 -0.85 -5.78 6.49
CA SER A 14 -2.05 -5.44 5.73
C SER A 14 -3.12 -4.88 6.64
N TRP A 15 -4.02 -4.11 6.04
CA TRP A 15 -5.14 -3.53 6.76
C TRP A 15 -6.28 -3.23 5.78
N PHE A 16 -7.47 -3.01 6.34
CA PHE A 16 -8.62 -2.60 5.55
C PHE A 16 -8.76 -1.09 5.57
N ASN A 17 -9.18 -0.53 4.44
CA ASN A 17 -9.62 0.85 4.37
C ASN A 17 -11.09 0.84 4.00
N VAL A 18 -11.90 1.47 4.84
CA VAL A 18 -13.33 1.59 4.58
C VAL A 18 -13.63 3.07 4.42
N ILE A 19 -14.08 3.44 3.25
CA ILE A 19 -14.37 4.84 2.92
C ILE A 19 -15.85 4.96 2.61
N ARG A 20 -16.50 5.90 3.26
CA ARG A 20 -17.90 6.17 3.04
C ARG A 20 -18.07 7.46 2.28
N LYS A 21 -19.27 7.71 1.83
CA LYS A 21 -19.59 8.91 1.07
C LYS A 21 -19.06 10.14 1.80
N GLY A 22 -18.32 10.98 1.08
CA GLY A 22 -17.73 12.18 1.62
C GLY A 22 -16.33 12.00 2.15
N ASP A 23 -15.88 10.77 2.35
CA ASP A 23 -14.51 10.52 2.81
C ASP A 23 -13.54 10.55 1.65
N CYS A 24 -12.29 10.78 1.97
CA CYS A 24 -11.22 10.70 0.99
C CYS A 24 -9.98 10.12 1.67
N ILE A 25 -9.00 9.76 0.87
CA ILE A 25 -7.67 9.42 1.39
C ILE A 25 -6.73 10.49 0.87
N THR A 26 -6.16 11.25 1.79
CA THR A 26 -5.25 12.33 1.41
C THR A 26 -3.96 11.74 0.85
N LYS A 27 -3.28 12.55 0.04
CA LYS A 27 -2.05 12.11 -0.59
C LYS A 27 -1.02 11.73 0.46
N HIS A 28 -0.46 10.54 0.30
CA HIS A 28 0.53 10.03 1.23
C HIS A 28 1.37 8.96 0.55
N ARG A 29 2.42 8.55 1.22
CA ARG A 29 3.26 7.47 0.74
C ARG A 29 3.67 6.61 1.94
N HIS A 30 4.20 5.43 1.65
CA HIS A 30 4.55 4.48 2.69
C HIS A 30 6.05 4.36 2.92
N SER A 31 6.84 5.08 2.18
CA SER A 31 8.29 4.99 2.30
C SER A 31 8.81 5.54 3.62
N ALA A 32 7.94 6.20 4.39
CA ALA A 32 8.31 6.62 5.74
C ALA A 32 8.56 5.40 6.62
N MET A 33 7.95 4.27 6.29
CA MET A 33 8.24 3.03 6.97
C MET A 33 9.59 2.54 6.51
N PHE A 34 10.47 2.40 7.46
CA PHE A 34 11.88 2.19 7.22
C PHE A 34 12.19 1.04 6.28
N SER A 35 11.52 -0.08 6.45
CA SER A 35 11.83 -1.28 5.67
C SER A 35 10.78 -1.63 4.63
N ALA A 36 9.74 -0.83 4.49
CA ALA A 36 8.74 -1.08 3.46
C ALA A 36 9.30 -0.66 2.12
N TYR A 37 9.20 -1.53 1.13
CA TYR A 37 9.72 -1.20 -0.19
C TYR A 37 8.68 -1.35 -1.29
N LEU A 38 7.67 -2.16 -1.08
CA LEU A 38 6.61 -2.35 -2.06
C LEU A 38 5.28 -2.28 -1.36
N SER A 39 4.34 -1.59 -1.95
CA SER A 39 3.00 -1.43 -1.39
C SER A 39 1.97 -1.85 -2.41
N GLY A 40 0.77 -2.08 -1.95
CA GLY A 40 -0.29 -2.47 -2.87
C GLY A 40 -1.65 -2.34 -2.25
N ASN A 41 -2.64 -2.52 -3.09
CA ASN A 41 -4.02 -2.56 -2.63
C ASN A 41 -4.85 -3.41 -3.57
N MET A 42 -5.98 -3.86 -3.04
CA MET A 42 -6.94 -4.65 -3.78
C MET A 42 -8.32 -4.19 -3.38
N HIS A 43 -9.20 -4.07 -4.35
CA HIS A 43 -10.55 -3.58 -4.10
C HIS A 43 -11.52 -4.75 -4.08
N LEU A 44 -12.48 -4.69 -3.15
CA LEU A 44 -13.40 -5.80 -2.94
C LEU A 44 -14.60 -5.76 -3.86
N ASP A 45 -14.82 -4.65 -4.54
CA ASP A 45 -15.95 -4.53 -5.46
C ASP A 45 -15.62 -3.47 -6.50
N ASP A 46 -16.53 -3.30 -7.44
CA ASP A 46 -16.42 -2.22 -8.41
C ASP A 46 -16.92 -0.95 -7.74
N TYR A 47 -16.03 0.02 -7.62
CA TYR A 47 -16.41 1.30 -7.03
C TYR A 47 -16.22 2.38 -8.07
N GLU A 48 -17.16 3.32 -8.10
CA GLU A 48 -17.08 4.40 -9.07
C GLU A 48 -16.14 5.47 -8.55
N THR A 49 -14.89 5.10 -8.47
CA THR A 49 -13.84 6.01 -8.06
C THR A 49 -12.51 5.44 -8.56
N CYS A 50 -11.45 6.13 -8.25
CA CYS A 50 -10.12 5.72 -8.67
C CYS A 50 -9.14 5.97 -7.56
N THR A 51 -7.96 5.40 -7.69
CA THR A 51 -6.81 5.75 -6.87
C THR A 51 -5.85 6.49 -7.78
N TYR A 52 -5.37 7.60 -7.30
CA TYR A 52 -4.48 8.44 -8.06
C TYR A 52 -3.07 8.23 -7.57
N TYR A 53 -2.18 7.86 -8.47
CA TYR A 53 -0.78 7.62 -8.15
C TYR A 53 0.06 8.70 -8.80
N GLU A 54 0.94 9.27 -8.02
CA GLU A 54 1.77 10.35 -8.49
C GLU A 54 3.20 9.86 -8.49
N HIS A 55 3.75 9.63 -9.68
CA HIS A 55 5.13 9.24 -9.75
C HIS A 55 5.76 9.86 -10.98
N MET A 56 7.04 10.16 -10.87
CA MET A 56 7.78 10.83 -11.92
C MET A 56 7.09 12.14 -12.29
N GLU A 57 6.91 12.41 -13.55
CA GLU A 57 6.37 13.68 -14.01
C GLU A 57 4.87 13.64 -14.25
N GLN A 58 4.28 12.47 -14.16
CA GLN A 58 2.87 12.30 -14.49
C GLN A 58 2.17 11.51 -13.41
N GLY A 59 0.94 11.92 -13.17
CA GLY A 59 0.07 11.14 -12.34
C GLY A 59 -0.60 10.06 -13.16
N GLN A 60 -1.11 9.05 -12.47
CA GLN A 60 -1.82 7.97 -13.12
C GLN A 60 -3.04 7.63 -12.29
N GLU A 61 -4.20 7.59 -12.92
CA GLU A 61 -5.43 7.18 -12.28
C GLU A 61 -5.70 5.73 -12.59
N ILE A 62 -5.94 4.96 -11.54
CA ILE A 62 -6.30 3.56 -11.68
C ILE A 62 -7.70 3.39 -11.16
N LYS A 63 -8.61 3.01 -12.03
CA LYS A 63 -9.99 2.80 -11.64
C LYS A 63 -10.10 1.62 -10.68
N ASN A 64 -10.92 1.76 -9.66
CA ASN A 64 -11.12 0.69 -8.69
C ASN A 64 -12.10 -0.33 -9.28
N PHE A 65 -11.70 -1.58 -9.31
CA PHE A 65 -12.58 -2.64 -9.78
C PHE A 65 -12.36 -3.88 -8.95
N LYS A 66 -13.36 -4.73 -8.93
CA LYS A 66 -13.37 -5.91 -8.07
C LYS A 66 -12.18 -6.80 -8.36
N GLY A 67 -11.45 -7.12 -7.32
CA GLY A 67 -10.29 -7.97 -7.42
C GLY A 67 -9.09 -7.32 -8.07
N GLY A 68 -9.20 -6.04 -8.44
CA GLY A 68 -8.08 -5.33 -9.03
C GLY A 68 -6.96 -5.17 -8.00
N LEU A 69 -5.78 -5.61 -8.36
CA LEU A 69 -4.61 -5.53 -7.50
C LEU A 69 -3.62 -4.58 -8.12
N THR A 70 -3.18 -3.61 -7.35
CA THR A 70 -2.17 -2.65 -7.79
C THR A 70 -0.97 -2.77 -6.88
N LEU A 71 0.21 -2.87 -7.49
CA LEU A 71 1.47 -2.88 -6.77
C LEU A 71 2.28 -1.66 -7.19
N PHE A 72 2.92 -1.03 -6.23
CA PHE A 72 3.72 0.16 -6.52
C PHE A 72 4.83 0.28 -5.48
N PRO A 73 5.95 0.92 -5.86
CA PRO A 73 7.00 1.19 -4.88
C PRO A 73 6.44 2.02 -3.73
N SER A 74 6.87 1.73 -2.52
CA SER A 74 6.30 2.38 -1.35
C SER A 74 6.49 3.90 -1.33
N TYR A 75 7.43 4.41 -2.09
CA TYR A 75 7.68 5.85 -2.12
C TYR A 75 6.69 6.61 -3.02
N VAL A 76 5.85 5.91 -3.77
CA VAL A 76 4.90 6.57 -4.67
C VAL A 76 3.76 7.16 -3.88
N GLU A 77 3.56 8.45 -4.03
CA GLU A 77 2.43 9.12 -3.38
C GLU A 77 1.14 8.77 -4.08
N HIS A 78 0.11 8.57 -3.30
CA HIS A 78 -1.18 8.22 -3.85
C HIS A 78 -2.30 8.78 -3.00
N ALA A 79 -3.48 8.86 -3.59
CA ALA A 79 -4.64 9.48 -2.96
C ALA A 79 -5.90 8.90 -3.56
N VAL A 80 -6.98 9.05 -2.83
CA VAL A 80 -8.33 8.72 -3.33
C VAL A 80 -9.17 9.97 -3.17
N PRO A 81 -9.79 10.46 -4.25
CA PRO A 81 -10.61 11.66 -4.16
C PRO A 81 -11.84 11.41 -3.32
N GLU A 82 -12.56 12.47 -3.01
CA GLU A 82 -13.77 12.35 -2.22
C GLU A 82 -14.71 11.32 -2.83
N TYR A 83 -15.09 10.34 -2.02
CA TYR A 83 -15.92 9.25 -2.49
C TYR A 83 -17.39 9.71 -2.55
N LYS A 84 -18.01 9.43 -3.67
CA LYS A 84 -19.40 9.86 -3.90
C LYS A 84 -20.39 8.71 -3.83
N GLY A 85 -19.89 7.49 -3.73
CA GLY A 85 -20.76 6.31 -3.74
C GLY A 85 -21.53 6.14 -2.47
N THR A 86 -22.65 5.43 -2.55
CA THR A 86 -23.50 5.16 -1.38
C THR A 86 -23.11 3.87 -0.68
N VAL A 87 -22.44 2.96 -1.40
CA VAL A 87 -21.95 1.72 -0.81
C VAL A 87 -20.54 1.96 -0.30
N PRO A 88 -20.23 1.57 0.94
CA PRO A 88 -18.89 1.79 1.45
C PRO A 88 -17.82 1.16 0.55
N ARG A 89 -16.77 1.91 0.30
CA ARG A 89 -15.65 1.43 -0.51
C ARG A 89 -14.67 0.73 0.41
N VAL A 90 -14.44 -0.54 0.15
CA VAL A 90 -13.55 -1.35 0.97
C VAL A 90 -12.38 -1.81 0.13
N SER A 91 -11.19 -1.56 0.64
CA SER A 91 -9.98 -2.06 -0.01
C SER A 91 -9.08 -2.68 1.05
N ILE A 92 -8.24 -3.59 0.60
CA ILE A 92 -7.19 -4.16 1.43
C ILE A 92 -5.89 -3.53 0.97
N ALA A 93 -5.23 -2.86 1.89
CA ALA A 93 -3.93 -2.26 1.61
C ALA A 93 -2.86 -3.12 2.28
N PHE A 94 -1.67 -3.11 1.71
CA PHE A 94 -0.59 -3.86 2.32
C PHE A 94 0.77 -3.26 1.96
N ASP A 95 1.74 -3.55 2.81
CA ASP A 95 3.14 -3.20 2.60
C ASP A 95 3.97 -4.46 2.70
N LEU A 96 4.98 -4.54 1.86
CA LEU A 96 5.97 -5.60 1.92
C LEU A 96 7.22 -5.06 2.56
N TYR A 97 7.72 -5.78 3.54
CA TYR A 97 8.90 -5.40 4.30
C TYR A 97 9.97 -6.46 4.15
N LEU A 98 11.20 -6.02 4.18
CA LEU A 98 12.34 -6.92 4.28
C LEU A 98 12.71 -7.01 5.75
N ASP A 99 12.66 -8.23 6.29
CA ASP A 99 13.03 -8.47 7.67
C ASP A 99 14.52 -8.79 7.67
N MET A 100 15.30 -7.78 7.94
CA MET A 100 16.74 -7.85 7.78
C MET A 100 17.38 -8.82 8.78
N PRO A 101 18.59 -9.28 8.47
CA PRO A 101 19.33 -10.13 9.40
C PRO A 101 19.57 -9.45 10.76
N PRO A 102 20.01 -10.21 11.76
CA PRO A 102 20.13 -9.69 13.13
C PRO A 102 20.87 -8.38 13.29
N TYR A 103 21.84 -8.12 12.47
CA TYR A 103 22.59 -6.88 12.63
C TYR A 103 21.77 -5.63 12.26
N TYR A 104 20.55 -5.82 11.77
CA TYR A 104 19.62 -4.72 11.51
C TYR A 104 18.56 -4.60 12.58
N SER A 105 18.59 -5.47 13.59
CA SER A 105 17.53 -5.49 14.57
C SER A 105 17.46 -4.22 15.40
N VAL A 106 18.56 -3.50 15.53
CA VAL A 106 18.54 -2.24 16.26
C VAL A 106 17.62 -1.24 15.56
N GLY A 107 17.77 -1.12 14.26
CA GLY A 107 16.87 -0.24 13.51
C GLY A 107 15.42 -0.70 13.61
N LYS A 108 15.19 -1.99 13.53
CA LYS A 108 13.85 -2.53 13.64
C LYS A 108 13.25 -2.22 15.01
N ASN A 109 14.01 -2.32 16.06
CA ASN A 109 13.51 -2.02 17.39
C ASN A 109 13.21 -0.55 17.57
N ILE A 110 13.95 0.30 16.91
CA ILE A 110 13.72 1.74 17.02
C ILE A 110 12.39 2.13 16.41
N ILE A 111 12.03 1.52 15.30
CA ILE A 111 10.83 1.91 14.57
C ILE A 111 9.60 1.11 14.96
N SER A 112 9.75 0.04 15.67
CA SER A 112 8.61 -0.82 16.04
C SER A 112 7.91 -0.39 17.33
#